data_8e314915af9d476b649c8763545c9e4d
#
_entry.id   8e314915af9d476b649c8763545c9e4d
#
_cell.length_a   1.000
_cell.length_b   1.000
_cell.length_c   1.000
_cell.angle_alpha   90.00
_cell.angle_beta   90.00
_cell.angle_gamma   90.00
#
_symmetry.space_group_name_H-M   'P 1'
#
loop_
_entity.id
_entity.type
_entity.pdbx_description
1 polymer ?
#
loop_
_entity_poly.entity_id
_entity_poly.type
_entity_poly.pdbx_seq_one_letter_code
_entity_poly.pdbx_strand_id
1 'polypeptide(L)'
;MAKQERIEQAAVCREIGARTGGDILIGVVGPVRTGKSTLIKQFMEKLVLPAIGPEDAKLRARDELPQSAAGRTIMTTEPKFIPESAVPLALEGGGECSIRLIDCVGYMVEGAMGHEENDKPRMVKSPWFDEEIPFDLAAETGTRKVIRDHSTIGIVVTTDGTISEIPRENYIPAEKRVIDELEALGKPFVILLNSTHPDAPETRAMAEDMEESYGRTVLPVSCLDLDEAQLGEILQKVLYEFPVRELDFALPRWVTMLDKGHWLQTEVYTAAMQLSEKISRMKDVSDSGRAALDCEAVENAALSGMNLADGVVRITVLLKPEVFYKVLSEQTGLEIGDEAGLMPCIIELAKAKRAYEKIRSAMEQVEATGYGIVMPSIDELSLEQPEIVRQGGRYGVRLEASAPSIHMMKAVIHTELSPIVGTEKQSEDLVQSLLKDFEDDPVRLWESNIFGKSLHELVNDGLQNKLLHMPQEARGRLQETLERVINEGCTGLICILI
;
A
#
# COMPACT_ATOMS: atom_id res chain seq x y z
N MET A 1 -24.75 -24.56 -17.03
CA MET A 1 -23.33 -24.57 -17.43
C MET A 1 -23.10 -23.56 -18.55
N ALA A 2 -23.52 -23.74 -19.78
CA ALA A 2 -23.23 -22.79 -20.90
C ALA A 2 -23.56 -21.29 -20.68
N LYS A 3 -24.57 -20.94 -19.89
CA LYS A 3 -24.91 -19.54 -19.61
C LYS A 3 -23.96 -18.91 -18.58
N GLN A 4 -23.45 -19.69 -17.63
CA GLN A 4 -22.51 -19.22 -16.62
C GLN A 4 -21.11 -19.02 -17.21
N GLU A 5 -20.69 -19.94 -18.08
CA GLU A 5 -19.43 -19.85 -18.83
C GLU A 5 -19.37 -18.60 -19.72
N ARG A 6 -20.48 -18.27 -20.42
CA ARG A 6 -20.57 -17.04 -21.22
C ARG A 6 -20.50 -15.75 -20.39
N ILE A 7 -21.06 -15.74 -19.20
CA ILE A 7 -20.99 -14.58 -18.30
C ILE A 7 -19.54 -14.38 -17.82
N GLU A 8 -18.83 -15.46 -17.52
CA GLU A 8 -17.42 -15.40 -17.10
C GLU A 8 -16.51 -14.92 -18.23
N GLN A 9 -16.70 -15.42 -19.44
CA GLN A 9 -15.95 -14.97 -20.63
C GLN A 9 -16.22 -13.50 -20.97
N ALA A 10 -17.46 -13.05 -20.85
CA ALA A 10 -17.81 -11.66 -21.02
C ALA A 10 -17.12 -10.75 -19.97
N ALA A 11 -16.97 -11.23 -18.74
CA ALA A 11 -16.24 -10.52 -17.71
C ALA A 11 -14.75 -10.40 -18.07
N VAL A 12 -14.12 -11.50 -18.49
CA VAL A 12 -12.70 -11.54 -18.93
C VAL A 12 -12.45 -10.56 -20.10
N CYS A 13 -13.29 -10.59 -21.14
CA CYS A 13 -13.16 -9.66 -22.26
C CYS A 13 -13.30 -8.19 -21.83
N ARG A 14 -14.19 -7.87 -20.88
CA ARG A 14 -14.35 -6.53 -20.32
C ARG A 14 -13.10 -6.06 -19.58
N GLU A 15 -12.52 -6.93 -18.78
CA GLU A 15 -11.32 -6.64 -18.03
C GLU A 15 -10.11 -6.42 -18.94
N ILE A 16 -9.95 -7.25 -20.00
CA ILE A 16 -8.93 -7.03 -21.03
C ILE A 16 -9.19 -5.70 -21.75
N GLY A 17 -10.42 -5.42 -22.14
CA GLY A 17 -10.81 -4.17 -22.78
C GLY A 17 -10.45 -2.95 -21.92
N ALA A 18 -10.73 -2.97 -20.63
CA ALA A 18 -10.33 -1.91 -19.70
C ALA A 18 -8.80 -1.71 -19.68
N ARG A 19 -8.02 -2.78 -19.77
CA ARG A 19 -6.55 -2.74 -19.81
C ARG A 19 -6.00 -2.22 -21.12
N THR A 20 -6.70 -2.41 -22.23
CA THR A 20 -6.25 -2.09 -23.60
C THR A 20 -6.92 -0.85 -24.19
N GLY A 21 -7.74 -0.14 -23.42
CA GLY A 21 -8.43 1.06 -23.88
C GLY A 21 -9.67 0.80 -24.76
N GLY A 22 -10.27 -0.39 -24.63
CA GLY A 22 -11.49 -0.79 -25.36
C GLY A 22 -11.23 -1.72 -26.57
N ASP A 23 -10.05 -1.64 -27.17
CA ASP A 23 -9.67 -2.45 -28.34
C ASP A 23 -8.73 -3.58 -27.97
N ILE A 24 -9.16 -4.83 -28.13
CA ILE A 24 -8.37 -6.03 -27.88
C ILE A 24 -7.80 -6.52 -29.21
N LEU A 25 -6.53 -6.18 -29.45
CA LEU A 25 -5.79 -6.60 -30.63
C LEU A 25 -4.88 -7.78 -30.28
N ILE A 26 -5.33 -8.99 -30.63
CA ILE A 26 -4.59 -10.23 -30.30
C ILE A 26 -3.63 -10.58 -31.43
N GLY A 27 -2.33 -10.40 -31.20
CA GLY A 27 -1.31 -10.87 -32.12
C GLY A 27 -1.07 -12.37 -31.93
N VAL A 28 -1.47 -13.18 -32.92
CA VAL A 28 -1.19 -14.63 -32.92
C VAL A 28 0.13 -14.85 -33.65
N VAL A 29 1.18 -15.07 -32.87
CA VAL A 29 2.57 -15.09 -33.34
C VAL A 29 3.25 -16.42 -33.02
N GLY A 30 4.41 -16.65 -33.57
CA GLY A 30 5.16 -17.91 -33.33
C GLY A 30 5.81 -18.41 -34.59
N PRO A 31 6.52 -19.54 -34.51
CA PRO A 31 7.15 -20.19 -35.67
C PRO A 31 6.13 -20.56 -36.75
N VAL A 32 6.57 -20.70 -37.99
CA VAL A 32 5.69 -21.18 -39.07
C VAL A 32 5.18 -22.60 -38.76
N ARG A 33 3.95 -22.91 -39.22
CA ARG A 33 3.34 -24.27 -39.12
C ARG A 33 3.05 -24.77 -37.72
N THR A 34 2.89 -23.87 -36.76
CA THR A 34 2.54 -24.23 -35.38
C THR A 34 1.03 -24.27 -35.10
N GLY A 35 0.18 -23.97 -36.08
CA GLY A 35 -1.28 -23.98 -35.93
C GLY A 35 -1.90 -22.62 -35.67
N LYS A 36 -1.18 -21.51 -35.89
CA LYS A 36 -1.70 -20.13 -35.70
C LYS A 36 -3.04 -19.87 -36.37
N SER A 37 -3.11 -20.11 -37.69
CA SER A 37 -4.34 -19.89 -38.47
C SER A 37 -5.47 -20.82 -38.05
N THR A 38 -5.17 -22.01 -37.53
CA THR A 38 -6.16 -22.94 -36.97
C THR A 38 -6.72 -22.38 -35.66
N LEU A 39 -5.87 -21.88 -34.77
CA LEU A 39 -6.28 -21.20 -33.54
C LEU A 39 -7.21 -20.01 -33.85
N ILE A 40 -6.79 -19.15 -34.77
CA ILE A 40 -7.58 -17.99 -35.19
C ILE A 40 -8.96 -18.41 -35.68
N LYS A 41 -9.02 -19.45 -36.51
CA LYS A 41 -10.28 -19.98 -37.00
C LYS A 41 -11.19 -20.46 -35.87
N GLN A 42 -10.68 -21.26 -34.94
CA GLN A 42 -11.43 -21.75 -33.78
C GLN A 42 -11.91 -20.59 -32.89
N PHE A 43 -11.04 -19.62 -32.65
CA PHE A 43 -11.36 -18.46 -31.86
C PHE A 43 -12.50 -17.65 -32.47
N MET A 44 -12.42 -17.39 -33.80
CA MET A 44 -13.45 -16.68 -34.52
C MET A 44 -14.78 -17.47 -34.56
N GLU A 45 -14.75 -18.75 -34.88
CA GLU A 45 -15.95 -19.58 -35.01
C GLU A 45 -16.69 -19.77 -33.68
N LYS A 46 -15.95 -19.88 -32.55
CA LYS A 46 -16.54 -20.23 -31.25
C LYS A 46 -16.83 -19.02 -30.37
N LEU A 47 -16.03 -17.95 -30.44
CA LEU A 47 -16.17 -16.78 -29.57
C LEU A 47 -16.70 -15.55 -30.32
N VAL A 48 -16.10 -15.20 -31.47
CA VAL A 48 -16.39 -13.91 -32.12
C VAL A 48 -17.64 -13.96 -32.96
N LEU A 49 -17.78 -14.92 -33.89
CA LEU A 49 -18.92 -15.03 -34.79
C LEU A 49 -20.28 -15.20 -34.07
N PRO A 50 -20.37 -15.96 -32.95
CA PRO A 50 -21.64 -16.05 -32.21
C PRO A 50 -22.07 -14.74 -31.57
N ALA A 51 -21.13 -13.85 -31.26
CA ALA A 51 -21.36 -12.56 -30.60
C ALA A 51 -21.68 -11.43 -31.61
N ILE A 52 -21.48 -11.64 -32.91
CA ILE A 52 -21.85 -10.67 -33.96
C ILE A 52 -23.34 -10.69 -34.16
N GLY A 53 -24.03 -9.56 -33.91
CA GLY A 53 -25.49 -9.44 -34.05
C GLY A 53 -25.98 -9.38 -35.49
N PRO A 54 -25.43 -8.53 -36.40
CA PRO A 54 -25.89 -8.41 -37.78
C PRO A 54 -25.39 -9.58 -38.65
N GLU A 55 -26.33 -10.28 -39.33
CA GLU A 55 -26.01 -11.43 -40.18
C GLU A 55 -25.04 -11.08 -41.34
N ASP A 56 -25.17 -9.89 -41.93
CA ASP A 56 -24.26 -9.45 -43.01
C ASP A 56 -22.82 -9.23 -42.54
N ALA A 57 -22.66 -8.77 -41.29
CA ALA A 57 -21.34 -8.63 -40.66
C ALA A 57 -20.76 -10.00 -40.34
N LYS A 58 -21.59 -10.91 -39.86
CA LYS A 58 -21.20 -12.29 -39.57
C LYS A 58 -20.76 -13.07 -40.80
N LEU A 59 -21.48 -12.90 -41.92
CA LEU A 59 -21.09 -13.49 -43.20
C LEU A 59 -19.73 -12.97 -43.67
N ARG A 60 -19.53 -11.64 -43.67
CA ARG A 60 -18.22 -11.04 -44.01
C ARG A 60 -17.10 -11.56 -43.15
N ALA A 61 -17.27 -11.52 -41.81
CA ALA A 61 -16.26 -12.02 -40.88
C ALA A 61 -15.98 -13.52 -41.12
N ARG A 62 -16.95 -14.30 -41.59
CA ARG A 62 -16.77 -15.72 -41.92
C ARG A 62 -15.94 -15.91 -43.21
N ASP A 63 -16.13 -15.04 -44.19
CA ASP A 63 -15.39 -15.10 -45.47
C ASP A 63 -13.92 -14.65 -45.28
N GLU A 64 -13.64 -13.86 -44.23
CA GLU A 64 -12.29 -13.40 -43.87
C GLU A 64 -11.45 -14.45 -43.10
N LEU A 65 -12.06 -15.57 -42.70
CA LEU A 65 -11.37 -16.63 -41.97
C LEU A 65 -10.17 -17.20 -42.76
N PRO A 66 -9.05 -17.46 -42.07
CA PRO A 66 -7.90 -18.05 -42.76
C PRO A 66 -8.25 -19.44 -43.29
N GLN A 67 -7.89 -19.69 -44.55
CA GLN A 67 -8.04 -21.01 -45.14
C GLN A 67 -6.91 -21.90 -44.62
N SER A 68 -7.26 -22.89 -43.81
CA SER A 68 -6.30 -23.91 -43.33
C SER A 68 -5.92 -24.78 -44.51
N ALA A 69 -4.78 -24.50 -45.14
CA ALA A 69 -4.24 -25.37 -46.15
C ALA A 69 -3.60 -26.61 -45.51
N ALA A 70 -4.15 -27.79 -45.79
CA ALA A 70 -3.54 -29.07 -45.40
C ALA A 70 -2.23 -29.37 -46.16
N GLY A 71 -1.68 -28.39 -46.90
CA GLY A 71 -0.49 -28.52 -47.72
C GLY A 71 0.80 -28.09 -47.04
N ARG A 72 1.93 -28.51 -47.59
CA ARG A 72 3.27 -28.17 -47.10
C ARG A 72 3.72 -26.75 -47.42
N THR A 73 3.00 -26.01 -48.26
CA THR A 73 3.37 -24.68 -48.77
C THR A 73 2.82 -23.55 -47.90
N ILE A 74 3.63 -22.59 -47.51
CA ILE A 74 3.23 -21.39 -46.81
C ILE A 74 2.60 -20.44 -47.81
N MET A 75 1.31 -20.07 -47.60
CA MET A 75 0.52 -19.27 -48.56
C MET A 75 0.41 -17.78 -48.16
N THR A 76 0.50 -17.48 -46.88
CA THR A 76 0.32 -16.10 -46.33
C THR A 76 1.64 -15.34 -46.47
N THR A 77 1.59 -14.13 -47.03
CA THR A 77 2.77 -13.25 -47.21
C THR A 77 2.72 -12.01 -46.36
N GLU A 78 1.54 -11.66 -45.87
CA GLU A 78 1.27 -10.42 -45.13
C GLU A 78 0.41 -10.70 -43.89
N PRO A 79 0.57 -9.93 -42.81
CA PRO A 79 -0.35 -9.99 -41.68
C PRO A 79 -1.77 -9.62 -42.09
N LYS A 80 -2.75 -10.35 -41.57
CA LYS A 80 -4.16 -10.09 -41.81
C LYS A 80 -4.88 -9.80 -40.49
N PHE A 81 -5.65 -8.73 -40.45
CA PHE A 81 -6.58 -8.45 -39.36
C PHE A 81 -7.89 -9.22 -39.59
N ILE A 82 -8.31 -9.97 -38.59
CA ILE A 82 -9.48 -10.84 -38.64
C ILE A 82 -10.36 -10.58 -37.44
N PRO A 83 -11.56 -10.03 -37.60
CA PRO A 83 -12.09 -9.46 -38.86
C PRO A 83 -11.36 -8.17 -39.28
N GLU A 84 -11.41 -7.79 -40.54
CA GLU A 84 -10.77 -6.57 -41.08
C GLU A 84 -11.27 -5.31 -40.39
N SER A 85 -12.58 -5.23 -40.12
CA SER A 85 -13.19 -4.16 -39.31
C SER A 85 -13.42 -4.64 -37.89
N ALA A 86 -13.03 -3.85 -36.89
CA ALA A 86 -13.31 -4.15 -35.50
C ALA A 86 -14.80 -4.35 -35.26
N VAL A 87 -15.17 -5.46 -34.66
CA VAL A 87 -16.55 -5.78 -34.34
C VAL A 87 -16.77 -5.60 -32.85
N PRO A 88 -17.72 -4.71 -32.47
CA PRO A 88 -18.08 -4.59 -31.07
C PRO A 88 -18.79 -5.87 -30.63
N LEU A 89 -18.26 -6.48 -29.59
CA LEU A 89 -18.88 -7.58 -28.88
C LEU A 89 -19.73 -7.04 -27.77
N ALA A 90 -21.04 -7.24 -27.85
CA ALA A 90 -21.95 -6.95 -26.75
C ALA A 90 -21.76 -8.00 -25.65
N LEU A 91 -21.22 -7.57 -24.50
CA LEU A 91 -20.94 -8.46 -23.38
C LEU A 91 -22.17 -8.61 -22.49
N GLU A 92 -22.52 -9.84 -22.13
CA GLU A 92 -23.55 -10.11 -21.12
C GLU A 92 -23.15 -9.46 -19.79
N GLY A 93 -24.00 -8.55 -19.26
CA GLY A 93 -23.73 -7.76 -18.07
C GLY A 93 -23.30 -6.31 -18.32
N GLY A 94 -23.34 -5.85 -19.58
CA GLY A 94 -23.07 -4.46 -19.98
C GLY A 94 -21.58 -4.18 -20.23
N GLY A 95 -21.32 -3.36 -21.23
CA GLY A 95 -20.00 -3.00 -21.74
C GLY A 95 -19.82 -3.51 -23.17
N GLU A 96 -19.02 -2.79 -23.93
CA GLU A 96 -18.63 -3.13 -25.29
C GLU A 96 -17.11 -3.27 -25.31
N CYS A 97 -16.59 -4.29 -25.97
CA CYS A 97 -15.19 -4.37 -26.33
C CYS A 97 -15.09 -4.79 -27.80
N SER A 98 -14.07 -4.36 -28.49
CA SER A 98 -13.81 -4.84 -29.83
C SER A 98 -12.62 -5.80 -29.83
N ILE A 99 -12.80 -6.98 -30.42
CA ILE A 99 -11.74 -7.96 -30.57
C ILE A 99 -11.36 -8.09 -32.03
N ARG A 100 -10.06 -8.09 -32.28
CA ARG A 100 -9.47 -8.42 -33.58
C ARG A 100 -8.26 -9.33 -33.38
N LEU A 101 -8.21 -10.37 -34.16
CA LEU A 101 -7.02 -11.23 -34.22
C LEU A 101 -6.15 -10.78 -35.39
N ILE A 102 -4.85 -10.97 -35.24
CA ILE A 102 -3.88 -10.63 -36.28
C ILE A 102 -3.14 -11.90 -36.61
N ASP A 103 -3.39 -12.44 -37.81
CA ASP A 103 -2.65 -13.57 -38.33
C ASP A 103 -1.35 -13.11 -38.97
N CYS A 104 -0.25 -13.76 -38.66
CA CYS A 104 1.05 -13.50 -39.26
C CYS A 104 1.68 -14.77 -39.79
N VAL A 105 2.65 -14.64 -40.70
CA VAL A 105 3.37 -15.79 -41.28
C VAL A 105 4.07 -16.55 -40.17
N GLY A 106 4.79 -15.85 -39.31
CA GLY A 106 5.67 -16.41 -38.28
C GLY A 106 7.14 -16.49 -38.75
N TYR A 107 8.01 -16.76 -37.78
CA TYR A 107 9.44 -16.94 -38.05
C TYR A 107 9.70 -18.29 -38.69
N MET A 108 10.65 -18.30 -39.64
CA MET A 108 11.01 -19.51 -40.38
C MET A 108 11.68 -20.54 -39.46
N VAL A 109 11.43 -21.80 -39.80
CA VAL A 109 11.92 -22.96 -39.06
C VAL A 109 12.67 -23.88 -40.05
N GLU A 110 13.76 -24.45 -39.64
CA GLU A 110 14.51 -25.42 -40.48
C GLU A 110 13.61 -26.60 -40.84
N GLY A 111 13.58 -26.94 -42.14
CA GLY A 111 12.70 -27.99 -42.67
C GLY A 111 11.30 -27.52 -43.08
N ALA A 112 10.97 -26.24 -42.92
CA ALA A 112 9.73 -25.69 -43.47
C ALA A 112 9.84 -25.49 -44.97
N MET A 113 8.83 -25.96 -45.75
CA MET A 113 8.82 -25.84 -47.21
C MET A 113 8.02 -24.61 -47.64
N GLY A 114 8.38 -24.04 -48.83
CA GLY A 114 7.66 -22.95 -49.47
C GLY A 114 8.32 -21.58 -49.37
N HIS A 115 9.52 -21.51 -48.81
CA HIS A 115 10.38 -20.34 -48.80
C HIS A 115 11.35 -20.29 -50.00
N GLU A 116 11.51 -21.41 -50.69
CA GLU A 116 12.29 -21.55 -51.90
C GLU A 116 11.44 -21.94 -53.09
N GLU A 117 11.78 -21.44 -54.27
CA GLU A 117 11.22 -21.80 -55.56
C GLU A 117 12.33 -22.04 -56.56
N ASN A 118 12.43 -23.25 -57.12
CA ASN A 118 13.50 -23.67 -58.05
C ASN A 118 14.93 -23.47 -57.46
N ASP A 119 15.15 -23.90 -56.23
CA ASP A 119 16.42 -23.78 -55.50
C ASP A 119 16.91 -22.33 -55.32
N LYS A 120 15.99 -21.37 -55.34
CA LYS A 120 16.24 -19.94 -55.06
C LYS A 120 15.25 -19.42 -54.04
N PRO A 121 15.65 -18.41 -53.22
CA PRO A 121 14.71 -17.77 -52.32
C PRO A 121 13.49 -17.26 -53.07
N ARG A 122 12.29 -17.61 -52.60
CA ARG A 122 11.02 -17.10 -53.14
C ARG A 122 10.93 -15.60 -52.90
N MET A 123 10.81 -14.86 -53.99
CA MET A 123 10.66 -13.39 -53.93
C MET A 123 9.18 -13.02 -53.79
N VAL A 124 8.85 -12.08 -52.88
CA VAL A 124 7.48 -11.61 -52.62
C VAL A 124 7.45 -10.09 -52.51
N LYS A 125 6.31 -9.52 -52.91
CA LYS A 125 6.01 -8.11 -52.63
C LYS A 125 5.51 -7.96 -51.19
N SER A 126 5.98 -6.94 -50.53
CA SER A 126 5.57 -6.62 -49.16
C SER A 126 5.18 -5.12 -49.05
N PRO A 127 4.19 -4.73 -48.28
CA PRO A 127 3.76 -3.33 -48.13
C PRO A 127 4.84 -2.41 -47.56
N TRP A 128 5.90 -2.98 -47.01
CA TRP A 128 6.96 -2.24 -46.33
C TRP A 128 8.21 -2.02 -47.15
N PHE A 129 8.26 -2.56 -48.35
CA PHE A 129 9.41 -2.46 -49.26
C PHE A 129 8.92 -2.15 -50.68
N ASP A 130 9.62 -1.26 -51.35
CA ASP A 130 9.30 -0.87 -52.74
C ASP A 130 9.67 -1.96 -53.78
N GLU A 131 10.63 -2.80 -53.41
CA GLU A 131 11.12 -3.91 -54.26
C GLU A 131 10.69 -5.27 -53.72
N GLU A 132 10.72 -6.29 -54.60
CA GLU A 132 10.52 -7.67 -54.17
C GLU A 132 11.65 -8.11 -53.26
N ILE A 133 11.33 -8.72 -52.15
CA ILE A 133 12.27 -9.19 -51.14
C ILE A 133 12.11 -10.70 -50.92
N PRO A 134 13.14 -11.38 -50.37
CA PRO A 134 13.02 -12.79 -50.00
C PRO A 134 11.85 -12.99 -49.01
N PHE A 135 11.14 -14.09 -49.20
CA PHE A 135 9.98 -14.46 -48.38
C PHE A 135 10.29 -14.47 -46.88
N ASP A 136 11.48 -15.00 -46.52
CA ASP A 136 11.91 -15.08 -45.11
C ASP A 136 11.99 -13.68 -44.48
N LEU A 137 12.55 -12.72 -45.21
CA LEU A 137 12.63 -11.33 -44.74
C LEU A 137 11.26 -10.66 -44.63
N ALA A 138 10.34 -10.96 -45.58
CA ALA A 138 8.97 -10.47 -45.51
C ALA A 138 8.22 -11.05 -44.32
N ALA A 139 8.34 -12.36 -44.09
CA ALA A 139 7.73 -13.06 -42.96
C ALA A 139 8.23 -12.52 -41.59
N GLU A 140 9.55 -12.33 -41.50
CA GLU A 140 10.19 -11.77 -40.32
C GLU A 140 9.73 -10.33 -40.03
N THR A 141 9.76 -9.47 -41.04
CA THR A 141 9.33 -8.07 -40.92
C THR A 141 7.86 -7.99 -40.56
N GLY A 142 7.00 -8.78 -41.19
CA GLY A 142 5.57 -8.82 -40.90
C GLY A 142 5.30 -9.27 -39.46
N THR A 143 5.94 -10.34 -39.02
CA THR A 143 5.79 -10.86 -37.65
C THR A 143 6.24 -9.83 -36.62
N ARG A 144 7.41 -9.20 -36.83
CA ARG A 144 7.92 -8.14 -35.96
C ARG A 144 6.98 -6.95 -35.89
N LYS A 145 6.36 -6.55 -37.01
CA LYS A 145 5.37 -5.47 -37.06
C LYS A 145 4.11 -5.80 -36.27
N VAL A 146 3.63 -7.05 -36.38
CA VAL A 146 2.50 -7.51 -35.55
C VAL A 146 2.83 -7.42 -34.08
N ILE A 147 4.00 -7.93 -33.69
CA ILE A 147 4.44 -7.90 -32.29
C ILE A 147 4.56 -6.45 -31.80
N ARG A 148 5.20 -5.57 -32.55
CA ARG A 148 5.56 -4.23 -32.09
C ARG A 148 4.42 -3.22 -32.21
N ASP A 149 3.80 -3.13 -33.38
CA ASP A 149 2.99 -1.99 -33.76
C ASP A 149 1.48 -2.27 -33.71
N HIS A 150 1.06 -3.54 -33.86
CA HIS A 150 -0.33 -3.86 -34.10
C HIS A 150 -1.05 -4.61 -32.99
N SER A 151 -0.34 -5.35 -32.12
CA SER A 151 -0.96 -6.13 -31.06
C SER A 151 -0.94 -5.40 -29.70
N THR A 152 -2.02 -5.52 -28.94
CA THR A 152 -2.09 -5.11 -27.53
C THR A 152 -1.70 -6.25 -26.61
N ILE A 153 -2.01 -7.50 -27.01
CA ILE A 153 -1.67 -8.73 -26.31
C ILE A 153 -1.11 -9.76 -27.32
N GLY A 154 -0.30 -10.70 -26.84
CA GLY A 154 0.28 -11.76 -27.65
C GLY A 154 -0.27 -13.14 -27.29
N ILE A 155 -0.47 -13.98 -28.28
CA ILE A 155 -0.60 -15.43 -28.12
C ILE A 155 0.51 -16.07 -28.95
N VAL A 156 1.50 -16.63 -28.29
CA VAL A 156 2.59 -17.36 -28.94
C VAL A 156 2.16 -18.80 -29.15
N VAL A 157 2.11 -19.24 -30.40
CA VAL A 157 1.75 -20.63 -30.72
C VAL A 157 3.00 -21.39 -31.15
N THR A 158 3.36 -22.39 -30.39
CA THR A 158 4.46 -23.34 -30.69
C THR A 158 3.91 -24.76 -30.69
N THR A 159 4.76 -25.76 -30.85
CA THR A 159 4.33 -27.17 -30.91
C THR A 159 5.36 -28.10 -30.28
N ASP A 160 4.92 -29.24 -29.80
CA ASP A 160 5.75 -30.38 -29.38
C ASP A 160 6.31 -31.19 -30.54
N GLY A 161 6.00 -30.82 -31.79
CA GLY A 161 6.41 -31.54 -32.99
C GLY A 161 5.40 -32.58 -33.49
N THR A 162 4.32 -32.88 -32.75
CA THR A 162 3.36 -33.94 -33.14
C THR A 162 2.39 -33.52 -34.23
N ILE A 163 2.22 -32.20 -34.47
CA ILE A 163 1.28 -31.66 -35.46
C ILE A 163 1.87 -31.56 -36.89
N SER A 164 3.17 -31.75 -37.04
CA SER A 164 3.87 -31.59 -38.31
C SER A 164 4.97 -32.65 -38.43
N GLU A 165 5.60 -32.74 -39.63
CA GLU A 165 6.74 -33.61 -39.86
C GLU A 165 8.09 -32.97 -39.42
N ILE A 166 8.06 -31.74 -38.86
CA ILE A 166 9.22 -30.99 -38.41
C ILE A 166 9.50 -31.34 -36.95
N PRO A 167 10.72 -31.75 -36.56
CA PRO A 167 11.09 -32.06 -35.21
C PRO A 167 10.98 -30.85 -34.27
N ARG A 168 10.69 -31.07 -32.98
CA ARG A 168 10.53 -30.02 -31.95
C ARG A 168 11.75 -29.09 -31.88
N GLU A 169 12.94 -29.67 -31.99
CA GLU A 169 14.21 -28.95 -31.84
C GLU A 169 14.37 -27.81 -32.86
N ASN A 170 13.80 -27.98 -34.07
CA ASN A 170 13.85 -26.95 -35.10
C ASN A 170 12.97 -25.73 -34.80
N TYR A 171 11.96 -25.87 -33.93
CA TYR A 171 11.10 -24.77 -33.54
C TYR A 171 11.70 -23.87 -32.45
N ILE A 172 12.56 -24.38 -31.59
CA ILE A 172 13.10 -23.70 -30.41
C ILE A 172 13.75 -22.35 -30.74
N PRO A 173 14.62 -22.23 -31.78
CA PRO A 173 15.25 -20.93 -32.06
C PRO A 173 14.25 -19.82 -32.46
N ALA A 174 13.28 -20.20 -33.30
CA ALA A 174 12.23 -19.26 -33.74
C ALA A 174 11.24 -18.91 -32.62
N GLU A 175 10.90 -19.88 -31.78
CA GLU A 175 10.07 -19.71 -30.59
C GLU A 175 10.74 -18.74 -29.61
N LYS A 176 11.97 -18.96 -29.23
CA LYS A 176 12.73 -18.10 -28.33
C LYS A 176 12.78 -16.66 -28.84
N ARG A 177 13.03 -16.49 -30.15
CA ARG A 177 13.06 -15.14 -30.75
C ARG A 177 11.75 -14.39 -30.59
N VAL A 178 10.60 -15.04 -30.81
CA VAL A 178 9.28 -14.43 -30.63
C VAL A 178 9.08 -14.01 -29.18
N ILE A 179 9.45 -14.88 -28.26
CA ILE A 179 9.31 -14.63 -26.81
C ILE A 179 10.17 -13.46 -26.39
N ASP A 180 11.47 -13.45 -26.76
CA ASP A 180 12.41 -12.37 -26.46
C ASP A 180 11.92 -10.99 -26.98
N GLU A 181 11.33 -10.97 -28.20
CA GLU A 181 10.76 -9.73 -28.78
C GLU A 181 9.52 -9.21 -28.02
N LEU A 182 8.62 -10.10 -27.59
CA LEU A 182 7.46 -9.73 -26.77
C LEU A 182 7.87 -9.25 -25.38
N GLU A 183 8.86 -9.90 -24.78
CA GLU A 183 9.41 -9.49 -23.49
C GLU A 183 10.08 -8.12 -23.53
N ALA A 184 10.91 -7.89 -24.55
CA ALA A 184 11.57 -6.60 -24.74
C ALA A 184 10.60 -5.42 -24.88
N LEU A 185 9.37 -5.69 -25.33
CA LEU A 185 8.30 -4.70 -25.45
C LEU A 185 7.40 -4.61 -24.21
N GLY A 186 7.58 -5.49 -23.24
CA GLY A 186 6.73 -5.55 -22.04
C GLY A 186 5.27 -5.90 -22.32
N LYS A 187 4.98 -6.57 -23.44
CA LYS A 187 3.60 -6.95 -23.79
C LYS A 187 3.16 -8.19 -23.02
N PRO A 188 1.89 -8.21 -22.53
CA PRO A 188 1.32 -9.41 -21.93
C PRO A 188 1.12 -10.48 -23.00
N PHE A 189 1.55 -11.70 -22.75
CA PHE A 189 1.36 -12.83 -23.64
C PHE A 189 1.35 -14.17 -22.90
N VAL A 190 0.74 -15.16 -23.53
CA VAL A 190 0.78 -16.56 -23.10
C VAL A 190 1.35 -17.41 -24.24
N ILE A 191 1.86 -18.58 -23.90
CA ILE A 191 2.42 -19.55 -24.84
C ILE A 191 1.46 -20.73 -24.94
N LEU A 192 1.03 -21.07 -26.15
CA LEU A 192 0.26 -22.28 -26.43
C LEU A 192 1.16 -23.35 -27.03
N LEU A 193 1.29 -24.45 -26.33
CA LEU A 193 1.98 -25.64 -26.83
C LEU A 193 0.97 -26.52 -27.57
N ASN A 194 0.92 -26.38 -28.90
CA ASN A 194 0.00 -27.13 -29.76
C ASN A 194 0.45 -28.56 -29.95
N SER A 195 -0.34 -29.51 -29.49
CA SER A 195 -0.10 -30.94 -29.53
C SER A 195 -1.32 -31.71 -30.02
N THR A 196 -1.11 -32.86 -30.65
CA THR A 196 -2.19 -33.81 -30.93
C THR A 196 -2.66 -34.53 -29.66
N HIS A 197 -1.87 -34.53 -28.59
CA HIS A 197 -2.17 -35.15 -27.30
C HIS A 197 -1.82 -34.21 -26.15
N PRO A 198 -2.59 -33.09 -25.96
CA PRO A 198 -2.26 -32.07 -24.97
C PRO A 198 -2.29 -32.58 -23.52
N ASP A 199 -3.07 -33.65 -23.29
CA ASP A 199 -3.21 -34.27 -21.95
C ASP A 199 -2.16 -35.32 -21.64
N ALA A 200 -1.29 -35.66 -22.58
CA ALA A 200 -0.21 -36.64 -22.38
C ALA A 200 0.80 -36.14 -21.31
N PRO A 201 1.29 -37.04 -20.44
CA PRO A 201 2.26 -36.67 -19.40
C PRO A 201 3.52 -35.98 -19.96
N GLU A 202 4.00 -36.43 -21.13
CA GLU A 202 5.18 -35.89 -21.80
C GLU A 202 4.93 -34.43 -22.25
N THR A 203 3.73 -34.14 -22.78
CA THR A 203 3.35 -32.80 -23.25
C THR A 203 3.20 -31.84 -22.09
N ARG A 204 2.60 -32.32 -20.97
CA ARG A 204 2.46 -31.52 -19.73
C ARG A 204 3.83 -31.22 -19.10
N ALA A 205 4.71 -32.23 -18.99
CA ALA A 205 6.06 -32.03 -18.49
C ALA A 205 6.83 -31.00 -19.34
N MET A 206 6.72 -31.10 -20.68
CA MET A 206 7.32 -30.13 -21.59
C MET A 206 6.75 -28.71 -21.37
N ALA A 207 5.46 -28.58 -21.15
CA ALA A 207 4.85 -27.27 -20.86
C ALA A 207 5.37 -26.69 -19.54
N GLU A 208 5.51 -27.50 -18.49
CA GLU A 208 6.09 -27.11 -17.20
C GLU A 208 7.56 -26.67 -17.34
N ASP A 209 8.38 -27.44 -18.05
CA ASP A 209 9.79 -27.09 -18.33
C ASP A 209 9.91 -25.76 -19.12
N MET A 210 9.01 -25.54 -20.07
CA MET A 210 8.94 -24.29 -20.82
C MET A 210 8.49 -23.12 -19.94
N GLU A 211 7.51 -23.34 -19.06
CA GLU A 211 7.04 -22.33 -18.12
C GLU A 211 8.14 -21.89 -17.16
N GLU A 212 8.93 -22.85 -16.63
CA GLU A 212 10.09 -22.57 -15.80
C GLU A 212 11.18 -21.80 -16.57
N SER A 213 11.45 -22.21 -17.83
CA SER A 213 12.51 -21.62 -18.66
C SER A 213 12.21 -20.20 -19.13
N TYR A 214 10.96 -19.93 -19.51
CA TYR A 214 10.53 -18.62 -20.04
C TYR A 214 9.88 -17.73 -18.97
N GLY A 215 9.54 -18.26 -17.79
CA GLY A 215 8.81 -17.53 -16.76
C GLY A 215 7.45 -17.02 -17.22
N ARG A 216 6.82 -17.68 -18.20
CA ARG A 216 5.54 -17.32 -18.81
C ARG A 216 4.57 -18.48 -18.76
N THR A 217 3.28 -18.17 -18.69
CA THR A 217 2.26 -19.21 -18.69
C THR A 217 2.27 -19.99 -20.00
N VAL A 218 2.40 -21.32 -19.91
CA VAL A 218 2.41 -22.26 -21.04
C VAL A 218 1.20 -23.18 -20.92
N LEU A 219 0.36 -23.21 -21.95
CA LEU A 219 -0.86 -24.03 -21.99
C LEU A 219 -0.72 -25.11 -23.07
N PRO A 220 -0.69 -26.40 -22.72
CA PRO A 220 -0.80 -27.47 -23.71
C PRO A 220 -2.23 -27.54 -24.23
N VAL A 221 -2.38 -27.44 -25.55
CA VAL A 221 -3.69 -27.40 -26.21
C VAL A 221 -3.68 -28.16 -27.55
N SER A 222 -4.85 -28.61 -28.01
CA SER A 222 -5.06 -28.98 -29.42
C SER A 222 -5.76 -27.82 -30.11
N CYS A 223 -5.02 -27.05 -30.93
CA CYS A 223 -5.61 -25.93 -31.66
C CYS A 223 -6.76 -26.35 -32.60
N LEU A 224 -6.82 -27.62 -32.97
CA LEU A 224 -7.89 -28.16 -33.82
C LEU A 224 -9.18 -28.37 -33.03
N ASP A 225 -9.09 -28.83 -31.78
CA ASP A 225 -10.21 -29.31 -30.97
C ASP A 225 -10.58 -28.34 -29.84
N LEU A 226 -10.03 -27.12 -29.83
CA LEU A 226 -10.33 -26.11 -28.82
C LEU A 226 -11.84 -25.87 -28.69
N ASP A 227 -12.36 -25.91 -27.46
CA ASP A 227 -13.70 -25.55 -27.15
C ASP A 227 -13.83 -24.10 -26.61
N GLU A 228 -15.08 -23.64 -26.38
CA GLU A 228 -15.36 -22.29 -25.89
C GLU A 228 -14.76 -22.05 -24.48
N ALA A 229 -14.80 -23.05 -23.62
CA ALA A 229 -14.28 -22.96 -22.24
C ALA A 229 -12.74 -22.79 -22.23
N GLN A 230 -12.04 -23.60 -23.03
CA GLN A 230 -10.58 -23.51 -23.17
C GLN A 230 -10.13 -22.17 -23.76
N LEU A 231 -10.87 -21.62 -24.73
CA LEU A 231 -10.60 -20.28 -25.27
C LEU A 231 -10.80 -19.19 -24.20
N GLY A 232 -11.83 -19.33 -23.36
CA GLY A 232 -12.03 -18.46 -22.21
C GLY A 232 -10.89 -18.53 -21.20
N GLU A 233 -10.41 -19.74 -20.91
CA GLU A 233 -9.25 -19.96 -20.04
C GLU A 233 -7.98 -19.30 -20.59
N ILE A 234 -7.71 -19.43 -21.90
CA ILE A 234 -6.56 -18.78 -22.54
C ILE A 234 -6.62 -17.26 -22.32
N LEU A 235 -7.77 -16.63 -22.55
CA LEU A 235 -7.97 -15.19 -22.33
C LEU A 235 -7.80 -14.81 -20.85
N GLN A 236 -8.30 -15.62 -19.95
CA GLN A 236 -8.13 -15.39 -18.52
C GLN A 236 -6.65 -15.46 -18.10
N LYS A 237 -5.90 -16.44 -18.62
CA LYS A 237 -4.46 -16.53 -18.36
C LYS A 237 -3.70 -15.33 -18.92
N VAL A 238 -4.12 -14.79 -20.08
CA VAL A 238 -3.55 -13.53 -20.60
C VAL A 238 -3.74 -12.37 -19.62
N LEU A 239 -4.89 -12.26 -18.93
CA LEU A 239 -5.12 -11.22 -17.92
C LEU A 239 -4.11 -11.29 -16.76
N TYR A 240 -3.74 -12.47 -16.34
CA TYR A 240 -2.74 -12.64 -15.28
C TYR A 240 -1.30 -12.28 -15.72
N GLU A 241 -1.03 -12.26 -17.03
CA GLU A 241 0.27 -11.80 -17.57
C GLU A 241 0.36 -10.26 -17.70
N PHE A 242 -0.72 -9.51 -17.48
CA PHE A 242 -0.65 -8.06 -17.47
C PHE A 242 0.17 -7.54 -16.28
N PRO A 243 0.90 -6.41 -16.48
CA PRO A 243 1.69 -5.82 -15.41
C PRO A 243 0.78 -5.30 -14.28
N VAL A 244 1.24 -5.42 -13.05
CA VAL A 244 0.63 -4.72 -11.92
C VAL A 244 0.88 -3.21 -12.09
N ARG A 245 -0.17 -2.40 -11.94
CA ARG A 245 -0.10 -0.94 -12.02
C ARG A 245 0.04 -0.31 -10.65
N GLU A 246 -0.64 -0.88 -9.67
CA GLU A 246 -0.68 -0.35 -8.31
C GLU A 246 -0.70 -1.49 -7.29
N LEU A 247 0.16 -1.37 -6.28
CA LEU A 247 0.17 -2.21 -5.08
C LEU A 247 -0.29 -1.35 -3.90
N ASP A 248 -1.46 -1.66 -3.38
CA ASP A 248 -2.05 -0.97 -2.23
C ASP A 248 -1.81 -1.80 -0.95
N PHE A 249 -0.98 -1.28 -0.04
CA PHE A 249 -0.69 -1.90 1.24
C PHE A 249 -1.58 -1.30 2.32
N ALA A 250 -2.59 -2.06 2.74
CA ALA A 250 -3.50 -1.67 3.81
C ALA A 250 -2.84 -1.92 5.18
N LEU A 251 -2.34 -0.86 5.81
CA LEU A 251 -1.74 -0.86 7.14
C LEU A 251 -2.76 -0.45 8.21
N PRO A 252 -2.58 -0.86 9.49
CA PRO A 252 -3.35 -0.32 10.61
C PRO A 252 -3.21 1.21 10.68
N ARG A 253 -4.32 1.92 10.85
CA ARG A 253 -4.36 3.39 10.81
C ARG A 253 -3.40 4.07 11.79
N TRP A 254 -3.14 3.47 12.94
CA TRP A 254 -2.24 4.04 13.93
C TRP A 254 -0.79 4.13 13.44
N VAL A 255 -0.37 3.23 12.52
CA VAL A 255 0.97 3.27 11.91
C VAL A 255 1.15 4.52 11.06
N THR A 256 0.11 4.92 10.31
CA THR A 256 0.16 6.11 9.44
C THR A 256 0.12 7.42 10.23
N MET A 257 -0.22 7.37 11.53
CA MET A 257 -0.25 8.53 12.42
C MET A 257 1.08 8.78 13.15
N LEU A 258 2.03 7.86 13.03
CA LEU A 258 3.36 8.01 13.63
C LEU A 258 4.16 9.11 12.91
N ASP A 259 5.13 9.68 13.60
CA ASP A 259 6.03 10.68 13.03
C ASP A 259 6.83 10.13 11.86
N LYS A 260 7.08 10.99 10.86
CA LYS A 260 7.89 10.64 9.71
C LYS A 260 9.30 10.23 10.15
N GLY A 261 9.72 9.06 9.75
CA GLY A 261 11.02 8.49 10.14
C GLY A 261 10.98 7.60 11.39
N HIS A 262 9.79 7.34 11.94
CA HIS A 262 9.63 6.33 12.99
C HIS A 262 10.13 4.97 12.49
N TRP A 263 10.87 4.23 13.34
CA TRP A 263 11.50 2.96 12.97
C TRP A 263 10.52 1.97 12.32
N LEU A 264 9.32 1.82 12.87
CA LEU A 264 8.29 0.91 12.36
C LEU A 264 7.83 1.28 10.94
N GLN A 265 7.59 2.57 10.68
CA GLN A 265 7.22 3.00 9.32
C GLN A 265 8.33 2.71 8.33
N THR A 266 9.58 3.01 8.71
CA THR A 266 10.75 2.79 7.85
C THR A 266 10.91 1.31 7.52
N GLU A 267 10.79 0.44 8.52
CA GLU A 267 10.92 -1.01 8.35
C GLU A 267 9.82 -1.60 7.47
N VAL A 268 8.55 -1.27 7.76
CA VAL A 268 7.40 -1.78 6.97
C VAL A 268 7.43 -1.25 5.54
N TYR A 269 7.73 0.03 5.34
CA TYR A 269 7.78 0.61 4.00
C TYR A 269 8.95 0.04 3.18
N THR A 270 10.10 -0.20 3.81
CA THR A 270 11.24 -0.84 3.15
C THR A 270 10.87 -2.26 2.70
N ALA A 271 10.23 -3.05 3.57
CA ALA A 271 9.77 -4.38 3.22
C ALA A 271 8.71 -4.36 2.10
N ALA A 272 7.78 -3.40 2.14
CA ALA A 272 6.78 -3.21 1.07
C ALA A 272 7.44 -2.84 -0.27
N MET A 273 8.46 -1.99 -0.28
CA MET A 273 9.23 -1.65 -1.48
C MET A 273 9.96 -2.88 -2.04
N GLN A 274 10.65 -3.64 -1.20
CA GLN A 274 11.33 -4.86 -1.61
C GLN A 274 10.37 -5.91 -2.20
N LEU A 275 9.16 -6.02 -1.64
CA LEU A 275 8.14 -6.89 -2.20
C LEU A 275 7.64 -6.37 -3.55
N SER A 276 7.47 -5.05 -3.69
CA SER A 276 7.00 -4.44 -4.94
C SER A 276 7.98 -4.63 -6.10
N GLU A 277 9.28 -4.72 -5.82
CA GLU A 277 10.30 -5.02 -6.83
C GLU A 277 10.22 -6.46 -7.38
N LYS A 278 9.67 -7.38 -6.59
CA LYS A 278 9.49 -8.80 -6.97
C LYS A 278 8.20 -9.06 -7.74
N ILE A 279 7.21 -8.18 -7.59
CA ILE A 279 5.89 -8.32 -8.23
C ILE A 279 5.84 -7.43 -9.46
N SER A 280 5.89 -8.03 -10.63
CA SER A 280 5.78 -7.31 -11.90
C SER A 280 4.47 -7.57 -12.63
N ARG A 281 3.89 -8.75 -12.47
CA ARG A 281 2.66 -9.20 -13.14
C ARG A 281 1.60 -9.65 -12.15
N MET A 282 0.36 -9.66 -12.60
CA MET A 282 -0.78 -10.09 -11.77
C MET A 282 -0.64 -11.54 -11.30
N LYS A 283 -0.05 -12.43 -12.10
CA LYS A 283 0.20 -13.83 -11.74
C LYS A 283 1.19 -13.97 -10.59
N ASP A 284 2.21 -13.11 -10.52
CA ASP A 284 3.25 -13.18 -9.48
C ASP A 284 2.64 -13.04 -8.06
N VAL A 285 1.47 -12.39 -7.97
CA VAL A 285 0.71 -12.25 -6.73
C VAL A 285 -0.19 -13.45 -6.46
N SER A 286 -0.83 -14.01 -7.51
CA SER A 286 -1.77 -15.13 -7.36
C SER A 286 -1.05 -16.42 -6.95
N ASP A 287 0.13 -16.67 -7.48
CA ASP A 287 0.92 -17.87 -7.20
C ASP A 287 1.58 -17.81 -5.82
N SER A 288 1.94 -16.62 -5.36
CA SER A 288 2.56 -16.45 -4.04
C SER A 288 1.57 -16.46 -2.87
N GLY A 289 0.25 -16.46 -3.09
CA GLY A 289 -0.88 -16.58 -2.13
C GLY A 289 -0.70 -16.01 -0.72
N ARG A 290 0.54 -15.78 -0.33
CA ARG A 290 1.04 -15.10 0.85
C ARG A 290 2.19 -14.20 0.42
N ALA A 291 1.90 -12.93 0.26
CA ALA A 291 2.95 -11.94 0.11
C ALA A 291 3.80 -11.95 1.41
N ALA A 292 4.93 -12.61 1.37
CA ALA A 292 5.85 -12.62 2.51
C ALA A 292 6.54 -11.25 2.56
N LEU A 293 6.00 -10.34 3.39
CA LEU A 293 6.75 -9.15 3.80
C LEU A 293 7.84 -9.60 4.78
N ASP A 294 9.10 -9.44 4.38
CA ASP A 294 10.24 -9.71 5.24
C ASP A 294 10.45 -8.56 6.22
N CYS A 295 9.67 -8.59 7.29
CA CYS A 295 9.67 -7.57 8.34
C CYS A 295 9.35 -8.24 9.68
N GLU A 296 10.21 -8.04 10.67
CA GLU A 296 10.04 -8.65 11.99
C GLU A 296 8.77 -8.17 12.70
N ALA A 297 8.34 -6.95 12.46
CA ALA A 297 7.13 -6.36 13.02
C ALA A 297 5.83 -6.93 12.43
N VAL A 298 5.89 -7.58 11.25
CA VAL A 298 4.72 -8.11 10.55
C VAL A 298 4.42 -9.54 11.03
N GLU A 299 3.18 -9.80 11.37
CA GLU A 299 2.67 -11.14 11.67
C GLU A 299 2.27 -11.87 10.39
N ASN A 300 1.53 -11.17 9.52
CA ASN A 300 1.04 -11.71 8.26
C ASN A 300 0.79 -10.60 7.24
N ALA A 301 1.01 -10.92 5.97
CA ALA A 301 0.58 -10.10 4.84
C ALA A 301 -0.22 -10.99 3.89
N ALA A 302 -1.46 -10.61 3.64
CA ALA A 302 -2.39 -11.41 2.85
C ALA A 302 -3.00 -10.60 1.71
N LEU A 303 -3.16 -11.23 0.55
CA LEU A 303 -3.92 -10.69 -0.56
C LEU A 303 -5.37 -10.49 -0.12
N SER A 304 -5.85 -9.26 -0.08
CA SER A 304 -7.22 -8.91 0.31
C SER A 304 -8.11 -8.49 -0.87
N GLY A 305 -7.52 -8.22 -2.01
CA GLY A 305 -8.26 -7.90 -3.23
C GLY A 305 -7.35 -7.80 -4.44
N MET A 306 -7.89 -8.19 -5.59
CA MET A 306 -7.24 -8.09 -6.88
C MET A 306 -8.25 -7.57 -7.90
N ASN A 307 -7.95 -6.45 -8.54
CA ASN A 307 -8.74 -5.91 -9.64
C ASN A 307 -7.95 -6.05 -10.94
N LEU A 308 -8.29 -7.06 -11.73
CA LEU A 308 -7.62 -7.36 -12.99
C LEU A 308 -7.82 -6.25 -14.03
N ALA A 309 -9.00 -5.63 -14.06
CA ALA A 309 -9.33 -4.56 -15.00
C ALA A 309 -8.46 -3.30 -14.79
N ASP A 310 -8.24 -2.89 -13.55
CA ASP A 310 -7.44 -1.72 -13.23
C ASP A 310 -5.95 -2.04 -12.99
N GLY A 311 -5.64 -3.31 -12.74
CA GLY A 311 -4.29 -3.76 -12.39
C GLY A 311 -3.87 -3.40 -10.98
N VAL A 312 -4.84 -3.32 -10.07
CA VAL A 312 -4.65 -2.97 -8.67
C VAL A 312 -4.65 -4.23 -7.82
N VAL A 313 -3.67 -4.35 -6.97
CA VAL A 313 -3.55 -5.43 -5.99
C VAL A 313 -3.54 -4.83 -4.60
N ARG A 314 -4.42 -5.31 -3.73
CA ARG A 314 -4.48 -4.88 -2.33
C ARG A 314 -3.98 -5.97 -1.41
N ILE A 315 -2.98 -5.63 -0.60
CA ILE A 315 -2.36 -6.50 0.39
C ILE A 315 -2.64 -5.92 1.77
N THR A 316 -3.32 -6.69 2.62
CA THR A 316 -3.54 -6.30 4.02
C THR A 316 -2.39 -6.80 4.87
N VAL A 317 -1.76 -5.88 5.59
CA VAL A 317 -0.64 -6.15 6.50
C VAL A 317 -1.14 -6.18 7.92
N LEU A 318 -0.92 -7.30 8.61
CA LEU A 318 -1.19 -7.49 10.03
C LEU A 318 0.13 -7.42 10.78
N LEU A 319 0.19 -6.52 11.76
CA LEU A 319 1.35 -6.39 12.65
C LEU A 319 1.17 -7.27 13.88
N LYS A 320 2.28 -7.71 14.45
CA LYS A 320 2.28 -8.44 15.73
C LYS A 320 1.67 -7.57 16.83
N PRO A 321 0.79 -8.09 17.69
CA PRO A 321 0.13 -7.31 18.75
C PRO A 321 1.12 -6.58 19.67
N GLU A 322 2.26 -7.20 19.96
CA GLU A 322 3.30 -6.66 20.83
C GLU A 322 3.89 -5.35 20.28
N VAL A 323 3.93 -5.21 18.96
CA VAL A 323 4.44 -4.00 18.28
C VAL A 323 3.60 -2.77 18.62
N PHE A 324 2.27 -2.93 18.70
CA PHE A 324 1.37 -1.84 19.08
C PHE A 324 1.70 -1.32 20.49
N TYR A 325 1.85 -2.23 21.46
CA TYR A 325 2.13 -1.85 22.83
C TYR A 325 3.54 -1.27 23.01
N LYS A 326 4.52 -1.81 22.25
CA LYS A 326 5.88 -1.25 22.24
C LYS A 326 5.87 0.21 21.76
N VAL A 327 5.23 0.48 20.63
CA VAL A 327 5.12 1.84 20.08
C VAL A 327 4.34 2.75 21.01
N LEU A 328 3.26 2.25 21.63
CA LEU A 328 2.47 3.00 22.59
C LEU A 328 3.32 3.41 23.81
N SER A 329 4.13 2.48 24.32
CA SER A 329 5.05 2.76 25.44
C SER A 329 6.12 3.78 25.05
N GLU A 330 6.70 3.66 23.85
CA GLU A 330 7.68 4.63 23.33
C GLU A 330 7.09 6.05 23.19
N GLN A 331 5.86 6.16 22.69
CA GLN A 331 5.21 7.46 22.49
C GLN A 331 4.72 8.12 23.77
N THR A 332 4.34 7.32 24.78
CA THR A 332 3.75 7.83 26.02
C THR A 332 4.72 7.89 27.19
N GLY A 333 5.85 7.17 27.12
CA GLY A 333 6.75 6.98 28.24
C GLY A 333 6.19 6.08 29.34
N LEU A 334 5.08 5.38 29.09
CA LEU A 334 4.41 4.50 30.04
C LEU A 334 4.77 3.03 29.72
N GLU A 335 4.93 2.21 30.73
CA GLU A 335 5.18 0.78 30.56
C GLU A 335 3.86 0.04 30.33
N ILE A 336 3.55 -0.24 29.05
CA ILE A 336 2.33 -0.93 28.63
C ILE A 336 2.73 -2.12 27.77
N GLY A 337 2.60 -3.34 28.32
CA GLY A 337 3.02 -4.57 27.62
C GLY A 337 1.89 -5.28 26.87
N ASP A 338 0.66 -5.12 27.32
CA ASP A 338 -0.51 -5.83 26.82
C ASP A 338 -1.82 -5.09 27.10
N GLU A 339 -2.95 -5.70 26.75
CA GLU A 339 -4.30 -5.17 27.00
C GLU A 339 -4.61 -5.06 28.51
N ALA A 340 -4.07 -5.98 29.31
CA ALA A 340 -4.31 -5.99 30.76
C ALA A 340 -3.62 -4.81 31.45
N GLY A 341 -2.45 -4.40 30.95
CA GLY A 341 -1.75 -3.20 31.42
C GLY A 341 -2.36 -1.90 30.88
N LEU A 342 -2.89 -1.89 29.65
CA LEU A 342 -3.45 -0.71 29.00
C LEU A 342 -4.71 -0.18 29.73
N MET A 343 -5.65 -1.06 30.12
CA MET A 343 -6.93 -0.62 30.72
C MET A 343 -6.76 0.11 32.06
N PRO A 344 -5.99 -0.40 33.04
CA PRO A 344 -5.73 0.32 34.26
C PRO A 344 -5.05 1.67 34.02
N CYS A 345 -4.09 1.73 33.09
CA CYS A 345 -3.38 2.93 32.71
C CYS A 345 -4.33 4.02 32.14
N ILE A 346 -5.22 3.65 31.23
CA ILE A 346 -6.23 4.58 30.70
C ILE A 346 -7.16 5.07 31.79
N ILE A 347 -7.58 4.20 32.70
CA ILE A 347 -8.47 4.58 33.83
C ILE A 347 -7.76 5.59 34.74
N GLU A 348 -6.48 5.38 35.04
CA GLU A 348 -5.68 6.29 35.84
C GLU A 348 -5.48 7.63 35.14
N LEU A 349 -5.09 7.62 33.89
CA LEU A 349 -4.96 8.83 33.07
C LEU A 349 -6.28 9.62 32.98
N ALA A 350 -7.41 8.92 32.85
CA ALA A 350 -8.73 9.56 32.81
C ALA A 350 -9.08 10.21 34.17
N LYS A 351 -8.66 9.64 35.30
CA LYS A 351 -8.79 10.26 36.63
C LYS A 351 -7.88 11.47 36.77
N ALA A 352 -6.61 11.32 36.38
CA ALA A 352 -5.63 12.40 36.41
C ALA A 352 -6.07 13.58 35.51
N LYS A 353 -6.54 13.29 34.30
CA LYS A 353 -7.08 14.32 33.39
C LYS A 353 -8.23 15.09 33.99
N ARG A 354 -9.23 14.39 34.58
CA ARG A 354 -10.38 15.04 35.25
C ARG A 354 -9.93 15.92 36.41
N ALA A 355 -8.94 15.46 37.19
CA ALA A 355 -8.38 16.25 38.29
C ALA A 355 -7.66 17.50 37.77
N TYR A 356 -6.84 17.33 36.73
CA TYR A 356 -6.13 18.43 36.08
C TYR A 356 -7.08 19.46 35.43
N GLU A 357 -8.13 19.02 34.75
CA GLU A 357 -9.11 19.92 34.12
C GLU A 357 -9.78 20.85 35.12
N LYS A 358 -9.99 20.42 36.39
CA LYS A 358 -10.53 21.27 37.45
C LYS A 358 -9.60 22.43 37.81
N ILE A 359 -8.27 22.22 37.74
CA ILE A 359 -7.28 23.21 38.17
C ILE A 359 -6.60 23.93 36.98
N ARG A 360 -6.80 23.50 35.77
CA ARG A 360 -6.09 23.99 34.57
C ARG A 360 -6.19 25.51 34.42
N SER A 361 -7.41 26.05 34.49
CA SER A 361 -7.64 27.48 34.33
C SER A 361 -6.94 28.29 35.44
N ALA A 362 -6.93 27.78 36.68
CA ALA A 362 -6.21 28.41 37.76
C ALA A 362 -4.69 28.38 37.56
N MET A 363 -4.14 27.28 37.03
CA MET A 363 -2.71 27.17 36.70
C MET A 363 -2.31 28.14 35.59
N GLU A 364 -3.11 28.25 34.52
CA GLU A 364 -2.90 29.26 33.46
C GLU A 364 -2.91 30.69 34.01
N GLN A 365 -3.82 31.01 34.98
CA GLN A 365 -3.85 32.29 35.64
C GLN A 365 -2.62 32.53 36.50
N VAL A 366 -2.15 31.51 37.24
CA VAL A 366 -0.92 31.61 38.06
C VAL A 366 0.30 31.89 37.15
N GLU A 367 0.39 31.24 36.00
CA GLU A 367 1.49 31.49 35.06
C GLU A 367 1.46 32.93 34.52
N ALA A 368 0.27 33.43 34.19
CA ALA A 368 0.11 34.74 33.56
C ALA A 368 0.23 35.89 34.57
N THR A 369 -0.30 35.73 35.79
CA THR A 369 -0.47 36.83 36.76
C THR A 369 0.19 36.60 38.11
N GLY A 370 0.64 35.39 38.39
CA GLY A 370 1.16 34.96 39.69
C GLY A 370 0.07 34.48 40.65
N TYR A 371 -1.23 34.57 40.27
CA TYR A 371 -2.36 34.18 41.11
C TYR A 371 -3.48 33.55 40.31
N GLY A 372 -4.04 32.45 40.79
CA GLY A 372 -5.13 31.73 40.13
C GLY A 372 -6.15 31.19 41.10
N ILE A 373 -7.40 31.07 40.67
CA ILE A 373 -8.52 30.62 41.49
C ILE A 373 -9.19 29.43 40.84
N VAL A 374 -9.32 28.33 41.60
CA VAL A 374 -10.15 27.19 41.21
C VAL A 374 -11.56 27.47 41.71
N MET A 375 -12.49 27.68 40.79
CA MET A 375 -13.91 27.91 41.13
C MET A 375 -14.55 26.63 41.65
N PRO A 376 -15.40 26.70 42.68
CA PRO A 376 -16.13 25.54 43.17
C PRO A 376 -17.06 24.98 42.12
N SER A 377 -17.25 23.67 42.12
CA SER A 377 -18.25 22.98 41.29
C SER A 377 -19.65 23.11 41.95
N ILE A 378 -20.70 22.89 41.15
CA ILE A 378 -22.09 22.95 41.62
C ILE A 378 -22.31 21.98 42.79
N ASP A 379 -21.66 20.82 42.79
CA ASP A 379 -21.78 19.81 43.84
C ASP A 379 -21.10 20.21 45.15
N GLU A 380 -20.25 21.25 45.14
CA GLU A 380 -19.54 21.78 46.31
C GLU A 380 -20.28 23.00 46.91
N LEU A 381 -21.37 23.47 46.27
CA LEU A 381 -22.19 24.55 46.76
C LEU A 381 -23.12 24.07 47.89
N SER A 382 -23.07 24.74 49.01
CA SER A 382 -24.00 24.54 50.12
C SER A 382 -24.96 25.72 50.17
N LEU A 383 -26.25 25.45 50.15
CA LEU A 383 -27.31 26.47 50.26
C LEU A 383 -27.94 26.39 51.67
N GLU A 384 -27.98 27.52 52.37
CA GLU A 384 -28.68 27.63 53.65
C GLU A 384 -30.20 27.76 53.48
N GLN A 385 -30.93 27.56 54.54
CA GLN A 385 -32.39 27.66 54.47
C GLN A 385 -32.81 29.08 54.10
N PRO A 386 -33.76 29.28 53.16
CA PRO A 386 -34.22 30.58 52.75
C PRO A 386 -34.91 31.31 53.92
N GLU A 387 -34.48 32.51 54.16
CA GLU A 387 -35.08 33.37 55.21
C GLU A 387 -35.92 34.53 54.63
N ILE A 388 -37.03 34.83 55.27
CA ILE A 388 -37.86 36.02 54.91
C ILE A 388 -37.22 37.24 55.57
N VAL A 389 -36.79 38.20 54.77
CA VAL A 389 -36.24 39.49 55.28
C VAL A 389 -37.11 40.63 54.90
N ARG A 390 -37.24 41.64 55.85
CA ARG A 390 -38.01 42.85 55.63
C ARG A 390 -37.03 44.02 55.39
N GLN A 391 -37.19 44.70 54.27
CA GLN A 391 -36.31 45.80 53.88
C GLN A 391 -37.20 46.97 53.38
N GLY A 392 -37.17 48.09 54.05
CA GLY A 392 -37.92 49.31 53.64
C GLY A 392 -39.40 49.10 53.41
N GLY A 393 -40.10 48.28 54.25
CA GLY A 393 -41.53 48.01 54.13
C GLY A 393 -41.95 46.93 53.13
N ARG A 394 -41.00 46.30 52.45
CA ARG A 394 -41.25 45.19 51.54
C ARG A 394 -40.62 43.91 52.11
N TYR A 395 -41.15 42.76 51.71
CA TYR A 395 -40.63 41.46 52.09
C TYR A 395 -39.84 40.92 50.93
N GLY A 396 -38.66 40.34 51.19
CA GLY A 396 -37.80 39.64 50.26
C GLY A 396 -37.38 38.27 50.80
N VAL A 397 -36.75 37.49 50.04
CA VAL A 397 -36.16 36.22 50.46
C VAL A 397 -34.65 36.39 50.44
N ARG A 398 -33.98 36.05 51.54
CA ARG A 398 -32.52 35.93 51.61
C ARG A 398 -32.14 34.50 51.34
N LEU A 399 -31.20 34.32 50.41
CA LEU A 399 -30.59 33.06 50.10
C LEU A 399 -29.08 33.19 50.41
N GLU A 400 -28.55 32.36 51.30
CA GLU A 400 -27.17 32.34 51.65
C GLU A 400 -26.56 31.03 51.10
N ALA A 401 -25.49 31.15 50.36
CA ALA A 401 -24.76 30.00 49.77
C ALA A 401 -23.28 30.13 50.13
N SER A 402 -22.67 29.00 50.43
CA SER A 402 -21.22 28.89 50.66
C SER A 402 -20.60 27.81 49.79
N ALA A 403 -19.36 28.01 49.40
CA ALA A 403 -18.59 27.06 48.64
C ALA A 403 -17.10 27.19 48.93
N PRO A 404 -16.33 26.08 48.99
CA PRO A 404 -14.89 26.15 49.10
C PRO A 404 -14.28 26.59 47.76
N SER A 405 -13.29 27.47 47.80
CA SER A 405 -12.46 27.82 46.65
C SER A 405 -11.00 27.49 46.94
N ILE A 406 -10.22 27.13 45.89
CA ILE A 406 -8.79 26.91 46.02
C ILE A 406 -8.05 28.06 45.35
N HIS A 407 -7.14 28.66 46.14
CA HIS A 407 -6.32 29.77 45.69
C HIS A 407 -4.87 29.33 45.53
N MET A 408 -4.30 29.59 44.37
CA MET A 408 -2.92 29.25 44.00
C MET A 408 -2.12 30.52 43.80
N MET A 409 -0.92 30.58 44.41
CA MET A 409 -0.04 31.74 44.31
C MET A 409 1.37 31.32 43.93
N LYS A 410 1.99 32.07 43.04
CA LYS A 410 3.40 31.92 42.68
C LYS A 410 4.23 32.87 43.56
N ALA A 411 5.10 32.31 44.40
CA ALA A 411 5.98 33.09 45.27
C ALA A 411 7.46 32.74 44.90
N VAL A 412 8.30 33.76 44.99
CA VAL A 412 9.75 33.60 44.79
C VAL A 412 10.38 33.35 46.14
N ILE A 413 10.99 32.19 46.30
CA ILE A 413 11.65 31.79 47.51
C ILE A 413 13.18 31.90 47.29
N HIS A 414 13.85 32.61 48.18
CA HIS A 414 15.29 32.74 48.18
C HIS A 414 15.89 31.81 49.23
N THR A 415 16.95 31.07 48.88
CA THR A 415 17.76 30.29 49.82
C THR A 415 19.20 30.74 49.74
N GLU A 416 19.87 30.74 50.88
CA GLU A 416 21.30 31.03 51.01
C GLU A 416 21.96 29.81 51.61
N LEU A 417 23.01 29.37 50.96
CA LEU A 417 23.84 28.26 51.40
C LEU A 417 25.21 28.79 51.76
N SER A 418 25.60 28.60 53.00
CA SER A 418 26.90 29.06 53.53
C SER A 418 27.67 27.86 54.11
N PRO A 419 28.11 26.92 53.26
CA PRO A 419 28.84 25.74 53.74
C PRO A 419 30.21 26.16 54.29
N ILE A 420 30.59 25.60 55.44
CA ILE A 420 31.91 25.83 56.04
C ILE A 420 32.91 24.94 55.34
N VAL A 421 33.88 25.52 54.63
CA VAL A 421 34.83 24.80 53.77
C VAL A 421 36.17 24.52 54.47
N GLY A 422 36.51 25.23 55.51
CA GLY A 422 37.74 25.08 56.22
C GLY A 422 38.54 26.38 56.35
N THR A 423 39.77 26.45 55.85
CA THR A 423 40.62 27.65 55.93
C THR A 423 40.21 28.66 54.86
N GLU A 424 40.56 29.97 55.09
CA GLU A 424 40.29 31.07 54.15
C GLU A 424 40.82 30.75 52.76
N LYS A 425 42.02 30.22 52.62
CA LYS A 425 42.60 29.83 51.35
C LYS A 425 41.79 28.73 50.63
N GLN A 426 41.26 27.71 51.29
CA GLN A 426 40.43 26.65 50.76
C GLN A 426 39.09 27.22 50.29
N SER A 427 38.55 28.22 50.98
CA SER A 427 37.32 28.90 50.57
C SER A 427 37.55 29.75 49.33
N GLU A 428 38.69 30.45 49.24
CA GLU A 428 39.05 31.22 48.02
C GLU A 428 39.24 30.31 46.81
N ASP A 429 39.93 29.18 46.95
CA ASP A 429 40.19 28.23 45.90
C ASP A 429 38.84 27.64 45.39
N LEU A 430 37.88 27.33 46.28
CA LEU A 430 36.55 26.85 45.92
C LEU A 430 35.76 27.90 45.18
N VAL A 431 35.74 29.16 45.66
CA VAL A 431 35.05 30.27 45.00
C VAL A 431 35.61 30.51 43.60
N GLN A 432 36.92 30.47 43.41
CA GLN A 432 37.54 30.62 42.11
C GLN A 432 37.15 29.47 41.15
N SER A 433 37.08 28.23 41.64
CA SER A 433 36.64 27.09 40.85
C SER A 433 35.17 27.23 40.41
N LEU A 434 34.28 27.60 41.33
CA LEU A 434 32.84 27.80 41.03
C LEU A 434 32.61 28.97 40.07
N LEU A 435 33.37 30.08 40.23
CA LEU A 435 33.27 31.22 39.30
C LEU A 435 33.70 30.84 37.87
N LYS A 436 34.75 30.04 37.75
CA LYS A 436 35.23 29.53 36.48
C LYS A 436 34.18 28.61 35.82
N ASP A 437 33.60 27.68 36.58
CA ASP A 437 32.55 26.79 36.10
C ASP A 437 31.30 27.59 35.69
N PHE A 438 30.95 28.68 36.39
CA PHE A 438 29.87 29.57 36.07
C PHE A 438 30.09 30.36 34.74
N GLU A 439 31.36 30.80 34.52
CA GLU A 439 31.71 31.51 33.29
C GLU A 439 31.77 30.59 32.06
N ASP A 440 32.24 29.36 32.23
CA ASP A 440 32.41 28.38 31.18
C ASP A 440 31.06 27.73 30.77
N ASP A 441 30.27 27.27 31.74
CA ASP A 441 28.97 26.64 31.51
C ASP A 441 28.08 26.69 32.77
N PRO A 442 27.10 27.62 32.84
CA PRO A 442 26.21 27.75 34.00
C PRO A 442 25.40 26.50 34.33
N VAL A 443 25.16 25.61 33.32
CA VAL A 443 24.38 24.37 33.52
C VAL A 443 25.27 23.33 34.30
N ARG A 444 26.55 23.24 33.97
CA ARG A 444 27.48 22.33 34.61
C ARG A 444 27.71 22.68 36.09
N LEU A 445 27.56 23.96 36.45
CA LEU A 445 27.67 24.40 37.83
C LEU A 445 26.71 23.63 38.75
N TRP A 446 25.51 23.32 38.30
CA TRP A 446 24.53 22.57 39.07
C TRP A 446 24.95 21.12 39.36
N GLU A 447 25.81 20.54 38.54
CA GLU A 447 26.34 19.18 38.69
C GLU A 447 27.65 19.17 39.51
N SER A 448 28.24 20.34 39.79
CA SER A 448 29.47 20.42 40.57
C SER A 448 29.27 19.86 41.96
N ASN A 449 30.21 19.00 42.37
CA ASN A 449 30.15 18.30 43.65
C ASN A 449 30.77 19.16 44.77
N ILE A 450 29.95 19.52 45.74
CA ILE A 450 30.36 20.24 46.94
C ILE A 450 30.06 19.37 48.16
N PHE A 451 31.11 18.86 48.83
CA PHE A 451 31.00 17.98 50.00
C PHE A 451 30.20 16.70 49.81
N GLY A 452 30.33 16.07 48.65
CA GLY A 452 29.66 14.78 48.35
C GLY A 452 28.25 14.87 47.86
N LYS A 453 27.70 16.10 47.68
CA LYS A 453 26.42 16.39 47.06
C LYS A 453 26.60 17.35 45.90
N SER A 454 25.77 17.27 44.88
CA SER A 454 25.72 18.28 43.81
C SER A 454 25.21 19.63 44.35
N LEU A 455 25.62 20.73 43.71
CA LEU A 455 25.10 22.05 44.08
C LEU A 455 23.57 22.08 43.96
N HIS A 456 23.00 21.40 42.92
CA HIS A 456 21.58 21.25 42.77
C HIS A 456 20.91 20.58 43.98
N GLU A 457 21.48 19.49 44.49
CA GLU A 457 20.94 18.80 45.69
C GLU A 457 20.98 19.70 46.95
N LEU A 458 22.09 20.41 47.14
CA LEU A 458 22.24 21.31 48.29
C LEU A 458 21.24 22.47 48.24
N VAL A 459 21.05 23.10 47.09
CA VAL A 459 20.10 24.19 46.91
C VAL A 459 18.69 23.67 47.09
N ASN A 460 18.37 22.50 46.54
CA ASN A 460 17.06 21.87 46.68
C ASN A 460 16.73 21.51 48.12
N ASP A 461 17.67 20.94 48.85
CA ASP A 461 17.52 20.68 50.29
C ASP A 461 17.25 21.98 51.08
N GLY A 462 17.96 23.07 50.76
CA GLY A 462 17.79 24.37 51.39
C GLY A 462 16.40 24.99 51.10
N LEU A 463 15.91 24.89 49.86
CA LEU A 463 14.60 25.33 49.45
C LEU A 463 13.51 24.50 50.11
N GLN A 464 13.62 23.16 50.06
CA GLN A 464 12.65 22.25 50.68
C GLN A 464 12.53 22.51 52.19
N ASN A 465 13.67 22.69 52.88
CA ASN A 465 13.65 23.02 54.30
C ASN A 465 12.85 24.31 54.58
N LYS A 466 13.05 25.38 53.81
CA LYS A 466 12.28 26.64 53.98
C LYS A 466 10.79 26.45 53.68
N LEU A 467 10.45 25.72 52.64
CA LEU A 467 9.07 25.48 52.24
C LEU A 467 8.30 24.59 53.22
N LEU A 468 8.96 23.51 53.73
CA LEU A 468 8.33 22.58 54.67
C LEU A 468 8.20 23.14 56.08
N HIS A 469 9.11 24.07 56.48
CA HIS A 469 9.10 24.68 57.81
C HIS A 469 8.20 25.90 57.98
N MET A 470 7.30 26.18 56.99
CA MET A 470 6.25 27.20 57.21
C MET A 470 5.33 26.76 58.36
N PRO A 471 5.30 27.49 59.49
CA PRO A 471 4.50 27.10 60.66
C PRO A 471 3.02 26.92 60.30
N GLN A 472 2.37 25.93 60.91
CA GLN A 472 0.94 25.67 60.68
C GLN A 472 0.08 26.88 61.03
N GLU A 473 0.46 27.63 62.08
CA GLU A 473 -0.19 28.86 62.48
C GLU A 473 -0.12 29.94 61.38
N ALA A 474 1.01 30.07 60.68
CA ALA A 474 1.16 31.03 59.60
C ALA A 474 0.30 30.66 58.39
N ARG A 475 0.16 29.38 58.09
CA ARG A 475 -0.73 28.88 57.02
C ARG A 475 -2.18 29.19 57.35
N GLY A 476 -2.64 28.95 58.62
CA GLY A 476 -3.98 29.26 59.07
C GLY A 476 -4.30 30.75 58.98
N ARG A 477 -3.38 31.61 59.45
CA ARG A 477 -3.56 33.08 59.37
C ARG A 477 -3.61 33.58 57.94
N LEU A 478 -2.89 33.01 57.01
CA LEU A 478 -2.97 33.35 55.60
C LEU A 478 -4.34 32.96 55.02
N GLN A 479 -4.84 31.78 55.38
CA GLN A 479 -6.17 31.31 54.92
C GLN A 479 -7.28 32.21 55.51
N GLU A 480 -7.30 32.44 56.80
CA GLU A 480 -8.29 33.33 57.48
C GLU A 480 -8.28 34.74 56.89
N THR A 481 -7.09 35.27 56.58
CA THR A 481 -6.95 36.59 55.99
C THR A 481 -7.53 36.62 54.60
N LEU A 482 -7.28 35.59 53.79
CA LEU A 482 -7.81 35.45 52.44
C LEU A 482 -9.34 35.33 52.46
N GLU A 483 -9.90 34.49 53.33
CA GLU A 483 -11.34 34.33 53.52
C GLU A 483 -12.00 35.65 53.91
N ARG A 484 -11.42 36.42 54.82
CA ARG A 484 -11.91 37.72 55.22
C ARG A 484 -11.88 38.74 54.08
N VAL A 485 -10.79 38.79 53.33
CA VAL A 485 -10.65 39.68 52.17
C VAL A 485 -11.72 39.40 51.11
N ILE A 486 -12.03 38.14 50.88
CA ILE A 486 -12.99 37.73 49.87
C ILE A 486 -14.43 37.97 50.34
N ASN A 487 -14.76 37.60 51.58
CA ASN A 487 -16.13 37.65 52.08
C ASN A 487 -16.57 39.07 52.53
N GLU A 488 -15.66 39.84 53.13
CA GLU A 488 -15.98 41.18 53.67
C GLU A 488 -15.63 42.32 52.72
N GLY A 489 -14.85 42.06 51.67
CA GLY A 489 -14.43 43.08 50.71
C GLY A 489 -13.47 44.10 51.34
N CYS A 490 -12.16 43.89 51.26
CA CYS A 490 -11.18 44.86 51.74
C CYS A 490 -10.85 45.92 50.69
N THR A 491 -11.15 47.21 51.05
CA THR A 491 -10.75 48.38 50.28
C THR A 491 -9.49 49.08 50.83
N GLY A 492 -8.80 48.47 51.82
CA GLY A 492 -7.68 49.07 52.53
C GLY A 492 -6.41 48.22 52.58
N LEU A 493 -5.44 48.69 53.33
CA LEU A 493 -4.15 48.04 53.54
C LEU A 493 -4.33 46.70 54.30
N ILE A 494 -3.89 45.58 53.67
CA ILE A 494 -3.92 44.27 54.31
C ILE A 494 -2.61 44.09 55.04
N CYS A 495 -2.67 43.98 56.36
CA CYS A 495 -1.53 43.69 57.20
C CYS A 495 -1.62 42.24 57.74
N ILE A 496 -0.73 41.36 57.33
CA ILE A 496 -0.66 40.00 57.84
C ILE A 496 0.44 39.97 58.87
N LEU A 497 0.12 39.86 60.14
CA LEU A 497 1.05 39.64 61.23
C LEU A 497 1.23 38.12 61.36
N ILE A 498 2.38 37.62 60.96
CA ILE A 498 2.78 36.22 61.04
C ILE A 498 3.51 35.94 62.36
#